data_75a707760d2e66d6952c646e016c5a77
#
_entry.id   75a707760d2e66d6952c646e016c5a77
#
_cell.length_a   1.000
_cell.length_b   1.000
_cell.length_c   1.000
_cell.angle_alpha   90.00
_cell.angle_beta   90.00
_cell.angle_gamma   90.00
#
_symmetry.space_group_name_H-M   'P 1'
#
loop_
_entity.id
_entity.type
_entity.pdbx_description
1 polymer ?
#
loop_
_entity_poly.entity_id
_entity_poly.type
_entity_poly.pdbx_seq_one_letter_code
_entity_poly.pdbx_strand_id
1 'polypeptide(L)'
;MPPRAPHEPAHLRGEVGFTKAAHTELNKATQRRNLQKATTSIRAKRARVVSEREDWQDLREAGSGIKRQVAALMPELLEQFEEVVTKNGGHVHWARDSREACEIVTKLIQETGEKNIVKIKSMATMEIALNDELAKAGISARETDLAELIVQLGHDRPSHILVPAIHRNRAEIRDIFINEMPDTDETLSSEPAELAEASRLFLRRQFMDAKVAVSGANFGVAETGTISIVESEGNGRMCLTLPETLISVMGIEKLLPKFSDLEVFLQLLPRSSTGERMNPYTSLWSGITEGDGPQNFHVVLLDNGRTAVLADEIGREALKCIRCSACLNVCPVYERAGGHAYGSTYPGPIGAILTPQLTGIDSAKDPSASLPFASSLCGRCDEVCPVKIPITDILLEMRHQKVTQHALKGEKSLMNLAALAMGKPAMWNKLMRVMFMGRILGGRDHTIRHMPSFLAGWTNVRDVVTPPKQTFRQWWESDEAHRLLAEARKQGVPQQPAAEPAGPLHPSDEEEES
;
A
#
# COMPACT_ATOMS: atom_id res chain seq x y z
N MET A 1 -1.98 -20.50 -1.99
CA MET A 1 -2.32 -20.11 -0.60
C MET A 1 -3.67 -20.71 -0.25
N PRO A 2 -3.88 -21.26 0.95
CA PRO A 2 -5.21 -21.68 1.36
C PRO A 2 -6.12 -20.44 1.42
N PRO A 3 -7.36 -20.53 0.93
CA PRO A 3 -8.30 -19.43 0.99
C PRO A 3 -8.62 -19.11 2.46
N ARG A 4 -8.76 -17.81 2.78
CA ARG A 4 -9.20 -17.37 4.09
C ARG A 4 -10.65 -17.76 4.32
N ALA A 5 -10.98 -18.11 5.55
CA ALA A 5 -12.37 -18.41 5.91
C ALA A 5 -13.26 -17.17 5.64
N PRO A 6 -14.46 -17.33 5.05
CA PRO A 6 -15.33 -16.21 4.65
C PRO A 6 -15.75 -15.26 5.77
N HIS A 7 -15.63 -15.68 7.02
CA HIS A 7 -16.09 -14.98 8.23
C HIS A 7 -14.96 -14.48 9.13
N GLU A 8 -13.71 -14.53 8.69
CA GLU A 8 -12.62 -13.99 9.49
C GLU A 8 -12.71 -12.45 9.55
N PRO A 9 -12.53 -11.85 10.76
CA PRO A 9 -12.48 -10.41 10.90
C PRO A 9 -11.29 -9.85 10.11
N ALA A 10 -11.56 -8.99 9.15
CA ALA A 10 -10.50 -8.38 8.34
C ALA A 10 -11.00 -7.21 7.48
N HIS A 11 -10.18 -6.18 7.37
CA HIS A 11 -10.37 -5.08 6.43
C HIS A 11 -9.42 -5.18 5.22
N LEU A 12 -9.13 -6.40 4.78
CA LEU A 12 -8.22 -6.64 3.64
C LEU A 12 -8.95 -6.83 2.32
N ARG A 13 -10.16 -7.38 2.33
CA ARG A 13 -10.91 -7.71 1.11
C ARG A 13 -12.08 -6.75 0.94
N GLY A 14 -12.09 -6.00 -0.17
CA GLY A 14 -13.19 -5.11 -0.53
C GLY A 14 -14.45 -5.86 -0.96
N GLU A 15 -15.58 -5.17 -0.97
CA GLU A 15 -16.87 -5.74 -1.43
C GLU A 15 -16.95 -5.83 -2.96
N VAL A 16 -16.27 -4.92 -3.65
CA VAL A 16 -16.29 -4.82 -5.11
C VAL A 16 -14.87 -4.63 -5.66
N GLY A 17 -14.63 -5.08 -6.89
CA GLY A 17 -13.33 -4.91 -7.54
C GLY A 17 -12.96 -3.44 -7.78
N PHE A 18 -11.65 -3.17 -7.84
CA PHE A 18 -11.06 -1.83 -7.94
C PHE A 18 -11.70 -0.94 -9.01
N THR A 19 -11.93 -1.45 -10.21
CA THR A 19 -12.49 -0.65 -11.33
C THR A 19 -13.85 -0.06 -10.97
N LYS A 20 -14.73 -0.86 -10.34
CA LYS A 20 -16.07 -0.42 -9.93
C LYS A 20 -15.98 0.58 -8.77
N ALA A 21 -15.15 0.31 -7.77
CA ALA A 21 -14.93 1.22 -6.65
C ALA A 21 -14.32 2.56 -7.13
N ALA A 22 -13.29 2.50 -7.98
CA ALA A 22 -12.65 3.69 -8.54
C ALA A 22 -13.61 4.58 -9.33
N HIS A 23 -14.55 3.98 -10.08
CA HIS A 23 -15.58 4.76 -10.80
C HIS A 23 -16.43 5.61 -9.84
N THR A 24 -16.77 5.10 -8.67
CA THR A 24 -17.49 5.83 -7.62
C THR A 24 -16.60 6.95 -7.02
N GLU A 25 -15.37 6.63 -6.67
CA GLU A 25 -14.43 7.56 -6.03
C GLU A 25 -14.02 8.72 -6.96
N LEU A 26 -13.92 8.48 -8.26
CA LEU A 26 -13.58 9.50 -9.26
C LEU A 26 -14.63 10.62 -9.36
N ASN A 27 -15.86 10.42 -8.88
CA ASN A 27 -16.89 11.46 -8.86
C ASN A 27 -16.72 12.43 -7.66
N LYS A 28 -15.90 12.12 -6.67
CA LYS A 28 -15.66 12.93 -5.48
C LYS A 28 -14.61 14.04 -5.76
N ALA A 29 -15.03 15.16 -6.33
CA ALA A 29 -14.12 16.23 -6.78
C ALA A 29 -13.29 16.84 -5.63
N THR A 30 -13.86 17.02 -4.44
CA THR A 30 -13.17 17.56 -3.26
C THR A 30 -12.05 16.61 -2.80
N GLN A 31 -12.36 15.34 -2.66
CA GLN A 31 -11.37 14.31 -2.32
C GLN A 31 -10.19 14.32 -3.28
N ARG A 32 -10.43 14.37 -4.60
CA ARG A 32 -9.36 14.42 -5.61
C ARG A 32 -8.45 15.63 -5.47
N ARG A 33 -9.01 16.81 -5.19
CA ARG A 33 -8.24 18.04 -4.96
C ARG A 33 -7.39 17.93 -3.69
N ASN A 34 -7.96 17.40 -2.62
CA ASN A 34 -7.25 17.20 -1.35
C ASN A 34 -6.09 16.23 -1.51
N LEU A 35 -6.31 15.08 -2.15
CA LEU A 35 -5.28 14.10 -2.44
C LEU A 35 -4.16 14.68 -3.28
N GLN A 36 -4.47 15.37 -4.38
CA GLN A 36 -3.47 15.98 -5.25
C GLN A 36 -2.62 17.01 -4.51
N LYS A 37 -3.24 17.89 -3.71
CA LYS A 37 -2.53 18.90 -2.91
C LYS A 37 -1.59 18.24 -1.89
N ALA A 38 -2.09 17.28 -1.13
CA ALA A 38 -1.33 16.62 -0.08
C ALA A 38 -0.18 15.79 -0.65
N THR A 39 -0.43 14.93 -1.64
CA THR A 39 0.62 14.10 -2.26
C THR A 39 1.70 14.95 -2.93
N THR A 40 1.33 16.06 -3.57
CA THR A 40 2.28 17.00 -4.18
C THR A 40 3.19 17.63 -3.11
N SER A 41 2.61 18.10 -2.00
CA SER A 41 3.38 18.68 -0.88
C SER A 41 4.33 17.67 -0.25
N ILE A 42 3.87 16.44 0.00
CA ILE A 42 4.69 15.38 0.60
C ILE A 42 5.83 14.98 -0.36
N ARG A 43 5.56 14.85 -1.67
CA ARG A 43 6.60 14.58 -2.67
C ARG A 43 7.71 15.64 -2.68
N ALA A 44 7.33 16.92 -2.63
CA ALA A 44 8.29 18.01 -2.61
C ALA A 44 9.15 18.01 -1.34
N LYS A 45 8.54 17.80 -0.17
CA LYS A 45 9.26 17.67 1.10
C LYS A 45 10.22 16.48 1.07
N ARG A 46 9.74 15.31 0.63
CA ARG A 46 10.58 14.12 0.51
C ARG A 46 11.78 14.34 -0.41
N ALA A 47 11.56 14.91 -1.60
CA ALA A 47 12.63 15.15 -2.55
C ALA A 47 13.74 16.02 -1.92
N ARG A 48 13.37 17.06 -1.17
CA ARG A 48 14.31 17.95 -0.48
C ARG A 48 15.15 17.19 0.56
N VAL A 49 14.52 16.47 1.50
CA VAL A 49 15.25 15.80 2.59
C VAL A 49 16.04 14.57 2.13
N VAL A 50 15.65 13.96 1.02
CA VAL A 50 16.40 12.87 0.41
C VAL A 50 17.64 13.42 -0.30
N SER A 51 17.54 14.56 -0.99
CA SER A 51 18.69 15.17 -1.66
C SER A 51 19.77 15.71 -0.70
N GLU A 52 19.47 15.84 0.59
CA GLU A 52 20.43 16.18 1.64
C GLU A 52 21.37 15.01 2.02
N ARG A 53 21.07 13.78 1.55
CA ARG A 53 21.82 12.56 1.88
C ARG A 53 22.53 12.03 0.63
N GLU A 54 23.84 12.20 0.58
CA GLU A 54 24.68 11.66 -0.51
C GLU A 54 24.68 10.13 -0.54
N ASP A 55 24.60 9.49 0.64
CA ASP A 55 24.58 8.04 0.86
C ASP A 55 23.16 7.43 0.80
N TRP A 56 22.17 8.15 0.26
CA TRP A 56 20.77 7.68 0.25
C TRP A 56 20.59 6.31 -0.43
N GLN A 57 21.33 6.03 -1.49
CA GLN A 57 21.23 4.74 -2.18
C GLN A 57 21.83 3.61 -1.37
N ASP A 58 22.91 3.86 -0.65
CA ASP A 58 23.56 2.89 0.24
C ASP A 58 22.66 2.57 1.44
N LEU A 59 22.01 3.58 2.03
CA LEU A 59 20.99 3.38 3.07
C LEU A 59 19.82 2.52 2.58
N ARG A 60 19.34 2.74 1.36
CA ARG A 60 18.28 1.91 0.75
C ARG A 60 18.74 0.47 0.57
N GLU A 61 19.97 0.26 0.13
CA GLU A 61 20.53 -1.10 -0.03
C GLU A 61 20.69 -1.77 1.33
N ALA A 62 21.22 -1.07 2.33
CA ALA A 62 21.33 -1.58 3.70
C ALA A 62 19.96 -2.00 4.26
N GLY A 63 18.94 -1.12 4.15
CA GLY A 63 17.59 -1.44 4.59
C GLY A 63 16.97 -2.63 3.83
N SER A 64 17.20 -2.74 2.51
CA SER A 64 16.78 -3.90 1.72
C SER A 64 17.51 -5.17 2.13
N GLY A 65 18.83 -5.08 2.39
CA GLY A 65 19.67 -6.20 2.84
C GLY A 65 19.23 -6.74 4.18
N ILE A 66 19.02 -5.86 5.17
CA ILE A 66 18.52 -6.25 6.51
C ILE A 66 17.18 -6.97 6.38
N LYS A 67 16.24 -6.43 5.57
CA LYS A 67 14.93 -7.09 5.39
C LYS A 67 15.02 -8.43 4.64
N ARG A 68 15.99 -8.62 3.73
CA ARG A 68 16.27 -9.93 3.14
C ARG A 68 16.81 -10.93 4.18
N GLN A 69 17.69 -10.46 5.07
CA GLN A 69 18.19 -11.28 6.17
C GLN A 69 17.04 -11.70 7.11
N VAL A 70 16.13 -10.79 7.45
CA VAL A 70 14.92 -11.11 8.24
C VAL A 70 14.10 -12.19 7.56
N ALA A 71 13.86 -12.09 6.25
CA ALA A 71 13.11 -13.11 5.51
C ALA A 71 13.80 -14.48 5.52
N ALA A 72 15.13 -14.50 5.45
CA ALA A 72 15.92 -15.74 5.45
C ALA A 72 16.01 -16.41 6.82
N LEU A 73 16.04 -15.62 7.90
CA LEU A 73 16.23 -16.08 9.29
C LEU A 73 14.97 -15.87 10.15
N MET A 74 13.79 -15.84 9.52
CA MET A 74 12.54 -15.50 10.22
C MET A 74 12.26 -16.39 11.43
N PRO A 75 12.35 -17.72 11.35
CA PRO A 75 12.09 -18.59 12.49
C PRO A 75 13.03 -18.30 13.68
N GLU A 76 14.32 -18.24 13.41
CA GLU A 76 15.35 -18.03 14.45
C GLU A 76 15.20 -16.66 15.12
N LEU A 77 14.88 -15.63 14.34
CA LEU A 77 14.67 -14.27 14.86
C LEU A 77 13.40 -14.17 15.68
N LEU A 78 12.35 -14.91 15.33
CA LEU A 78 11.11 -14.96 16.09
C LEU A 78 11.30 -15.67 17.43
N GLU A 79 11.99 -16.81 17.44
CA GLU A 79 12.34 -17.55 18.67
C GLU A 79 13.21 -16.68 19.59
N GLN A 80 14.25 -16.04 19.06
CA GLN A 80 15.10 -15.12 19.81
C GLN A 80 14.30 -13.95 20.40
N PHE A 81 13.41 -13.36 19.62
CA PHE A 81 12.58 -12.24 20.07
C PHE A 81 11.67 -12.66 21.24
N GLU A 82 11.01 -13.82 21.12
CA GLU A 82 10.16 -14.37 22.20
C GLU A 82 10.95 -14.64 23.46
N GLU A 83 12.10 -15.29 23.35
CA GLU A 83 12.99 -15.59 24.49
C GLU A 83 13.38 -14.29 25.23
N VAL A 84 13.83 -13.27 24.49
CA VAL A 84 14.31 -12.03 25.09
C VAL A 84 13.18 -11.20 25.68
N VAL A 85 12.03 -11.09 25.01
CA VAL A 85 10.84 -10.41 25.56
C VAL A 85 10.40 -11.08 26.86
N THR A 86 10.35 -12.41 26.89
CA THR A 86 9.97 -13.19 28.08
C THR A 86 10.97 -12.99 29.22
N LYS A 87 12.25 -13.00 28.91
CA LYS A 87 13.32 -12.72 29.88
C LYS A 87 13.21 -11.34 30.50
N ASN A 88 12.74 -10.36 29.73
CA ASN A 88 12.52 -8.97 30.16
C ASN A 88 11.16 -8.76 30.86
N GLY A 89 10.45 -9.84 31.22
CA GLY A 89 9.17 -9.82 31.94
C GLY A 89 7.92 -9.62 31.06
N GLY A 90 8.07 -9.56 29.75
CA GLY A 90 6.94 -9.49 28.81
C GLY A 90 6.37 -10.87 28.48
N HIS A 91 5.23 -10.87 27.81
CA HIS A 91 4.54 -12.09 27.34
C HIS A 91 4.37 -12.03 25.82
N VAL A 92 4.77 -13.12 25.13
CA VAL A 92 4.58 -13.24 23.68
C VAL A 92 3.43 -14.18 23.38
N HIS A 93 2.56 -13.79 22.47
CA HIS A 93 1.43 -14.55 21.99
C HIS A 93 1.53 -14.71 20.47
N TRP A 94 1.24 -15.92 19.99
CA TRP A 94 1.28 -16.23 18.58
C TRP A 94 -0.14 -16.26 18.01
N ALA A 95 -0.39 -15.51 16.95
CA ALA A 95 -1.66 -15.48 16.26
C ALA A 95 -1.47 -15.87 14.79
N ARG A 96 -2.07 -16.98 14.39
CA ARG A 96 -2.02 -17.50 13.02
C ARG A 96 -2.80 -16.65 12.03
N ASP A 97 -3.89 -16.06 12.50
CA ASP A 97 -4.84 -15.30 11.70
C ASP A 97 -5.47 -14.14 12.49
N SER A 98 -6.31 -13.38 11.80
CA SER A 98 -7.02 -12.23 12.37
C SER A 98 -7.95 -12.59 13.51
N ARG A 99 -8.62 -13.74 13.45
CA ARG A 99 -9.56 -14.18 14.49
C ARG A 99 -8.82 -14.50 15.77
N GLU A 100 -7.78 -15.31 15.69
CA GLU A 100 -6.94 -15.68 16.85
C GLU A 100 -6.32 -14.45 17.51
N ALA A 101 -5.82 -13.49 16.69
CA ALA A 101 -5.29 -12.24 17.21
C ALA A 101 -6.33 -11.40 17.96
N CYS A 102 -7.53 -11.28 17.40
CA CYS A 102 -8.64 -10.57 18.06
C CYS A 102 -9.09 -11.26 19.34
N GLU A 103 -9.17 -12.60 19.34
CA GLU A 103 -9.53 -13.39 20.54
C GLU A 103 -8.49 -13.20 21.66
N ILE A 104 -7.18 -13.25 21.34
CA ILE A 104 -6.10 -13.02 22.30
C ILE A 104 -6.20 -11.61 22.89
N VAL A 105 -6.25 -10.58 22.05
CA VAL A 105 -6.30 -9.18 22.51
C VAL A 105 -7.55 -8.93 23.36
N THR A 106 -8.72 -9.41 22.90
CA THR A 106 -9.99 -9.26 23.63
C THR A 106 -9.92 -9.90 25.00
N LYS A 107 -9.39 -11.13 25.09
CA LYS A 107 -9.22 -11.86 26.35
C LYS A 107 -8.30 -11.10 27.30
N LEU A 108 -7.14 -10.64 26.85
CA LEU A 108 -6.20 -9.88 27.66
C LEU A 108 -6.82 -8.61 28.24
N ILE A 109 -7.64 -7.88 27.47
CA ILE A 109 -8.36 -6.71 27.96
C ILE A 109 -9.43 -7.11 28.97
N GLN A 110 -10.22 -8.16 28.71
CA GLN A 110 -11.25 -8.64 29.62
C GLN A 110 -10.69 -9.08 30.98
N GLU A 111 -9.50 -9.66 31.01
CA GLU A 111 -8.81 -10.06 32.25
C GLU A 111 -8.47 -8.87 33.15
N THR A 112 -8.31 -7.66 32.58
CA THR A 112 -8.13 -6.43 33.38
C THR A 112 -9.43 -5.87 33.94
N GLY A 113 -10.58 -6.29 33.43
CA GLY A 113 -11.90 -5.74 33.78
C GLY A 113 -12.24 -4.42 33.07
N GLU A 114 -11.32 -3.87 32.26
CA GLU A 114 -11.50 -2.59 31.59
C GLU A 114 -12.38 -2.70 30.34
N LYS A 115 -13.18 -1.67 30.08
CA LYS A 115 -14.05 -1.58 28.91
C LYS A 115 -13.71 -0.39 28.01
N ASN A 116 -12.96 0.58 28.51
CA ASN A 116 -12.51 1.75 27.77
C ASN A 116 -10.99 1.72 27.71
N ILE A 117 -10.45 1.61 26.51
CA ILE A 117 -9.01 1.52 26.29
C ILE A 117 -8.56 2.60 25.30
N VAL A 118 -7.30 2.95 25.34
CA VAL A 118 -6.67 3.81 24.33
C VAL A 118 -5.90 2.96 23.31
N LYS A 119 -5.82 3.45 22.09
CA LYS A 119 -5.16 2.72 21.00
C LYS A 119 -4.33 3.67 20.14
N ILE A 120 -3.10 3.24 19.85
CA ILE A 120 -2.24 3.87 18.86
C ILE A 120 -2.63 3.35 17.48
N LYS A 121 -2.67 4.22 16.49
CA LYS A 121 -2.83 3.83 15.10
C LYS A 121 -1.90 2.70 14.72
N SER A 122 -2.45 1.63 14.19
CA SER A 122 -1.70 0.48 13.72
C SER A 122 -2.34 -0.15 12.48
N MET A 123 -1.51 -0.33 11.44
CA MET A 123 -1.96 -1.03 10.24
C MET A 123 -2.27 -2.51 10.52
N ALA A 124 -1.55 -3.15 11.46
CA ALA A 124 -1.79 -4.53 11.84
C ALA A 124 -3.14 -4.70 12.54
N THR A 125 -3.48 -3.81 13.49
CA THR A 125 -4.78 -3.87 14.18
C THR A 125 -5.96 -3.51 13.26
N MET A 126 -5.74 -2.61 12.31
CA MET A 126 -6.74 -2.28 11.28
C MET A 126 -6.94 -3.45 10.29
N GLU A 127 -5.85 -4.11 9.90
CA GLU A 127 -5.87 -5.29 9.03
C GLU A 127 -6.81 -6.38 9.55
N ILE A 128 -6.77 -6.63 10.86
CA ILE A 128 -7.57 -7.66 11.54
C ILE A 128 -8.95 -7.16 12.01
N ALA A 129 -9.34 -5.93 11.68
CA ALA A 129 -10.60 -5.31 12.14
C ALA A 129 -10.76 -5.30 13.67
N LEU A 130 -9.66 -5.07 14.41
CA LEU A 130 -9.65 -5.21 15.87
C LEU A 130 -10.70 -4.34 16.56
N ASN A 131 -10.89 -3.08 16.14
CA ASN A 131 -11.86 -2.17 16.76
C ASN A 131 -13.30 -2.71 16.67
N ASP A 132 -13.65 -3.33 15.53
CA ASP A 132 -14.98 -3.91 15.33
C ASP A 132 -15.21 -5.13 16.23
N GLU A 133 -14.18 -5.97 16.40
CA GLU A 133 -14.24 -7.14 17.26
C GLU A 133 -14.29 -6.77 18.74
N LEU A 134 -13.50 -5.78 19.18
CA LEU A 134 -13.57 -5.23 20.54
C LEU A 134 -14.94 -4.63 20.84
N ALA A 135 -15.53 -3.89 19.89
CA ALA A 135 -16.86 -3.34 20.05
C ALA A 135 -17.94 -4.43 20.23
N LYS A 136 -17.86 -5.55 19.50
CA LYS A 136 -18.74 -6.71 19.69
C LYS A 136 -18.62 -7.32 21.08
N ALA A 137 -17.43 -7.25 21.68
CA ALA A 137 -17.17 -7.69 23.05
C ALA A 137 -17.52 -6.64 24.13
N GLY A 138 -18.09 -5.49 23.74
CA GLY A 138 -18.44 -4.40 24.64
C GLY A 138 -17.25 -3.58 25.13
N ILE A 139 -16.13 -3.61 24.39
CA ILE A 139 -14.92 -2.84 24.68
C ILE A 139 -14.81 -1.67 23.69
N SER A 140 -14.66 -0.46 24.22
CA SER A 140 -14.47 0.77 23.45
C SER A 140 -12.97 1.07 23.31
N ALA A 141 -12.44 0.98 22.12
CA ALA A 141 -11.05 1.33 21.81
C ALA A 141 -10.97 2.74 21.19
N ARG A 142 -10.41 3.70 21.92
CA ARG A 142 -10.28 5.09 21.48
C ARG A 142 -8.97 5.28 20.69
N GLU A 143 -9.09 5.64 19.41
CA GLU A 143 -7.94 6.05 18.60
C GLU A 143 -7.35 7.36 19.14
N THR A 144 -6.04 7.44 19.25
CA THR A 144 -5.31 8.56 19.86
C THR A 144 -4.50 9.40 18.88
N ASP A 145 -4.29 8.94 17.66
CA ASP A 145 -3.76 9.73 16.55
C ASP A 145 -4.84 10.67 16.03
N LEU A 146 -4.53 11.95 15.80
CA LEU A 146 -5.52 12.94 15.39
C LEU A 146 -6.28 12.52 14.13
N ALA A 147 -5.57 12.03 13.13
CA ALA A 147 -6.19 11.67 11.85
C ALA A 147 -7.06 10.42 11.97
N GLU A 148 -6.68 9.43 12.79
CA GLU A 148 -7.49 8.24 13.07
C GLU A 148 -8.69 8.59 13.96
N LEU A 149 -8.52 9.49 14.91
CA LEU A 149 -9.64 10.00 15.73
C LEU A 149 -10.72 10.64 14.85
N ILE A 150 -10.33 11.48 13.89
CA ILE A 150 -11.26 12.10 12.94
C ILE A 150 -12.02 11.03 12.14
N VAL A 151 -11.33 10.00 11.66
CA VAL A 151 -11.94 8.89 10.93
C VAL A 151 -12.88 8.09 11.82
N GLN A 152 -12.47 7.77 13.05
CA GLN A 152 -13.29 7.03 14.02
C GLN A 152 -14.55 7.81 14.38
N LEU A 153 -14.43 9.08 14.76
CA LEU A 153 -15.57 9.93 15.10
C LEU A 153 -16.48 10.20 13.90
N GLY A 154 -15.91 10.29 12.69
CA GLY A 154 -16.67 10.46 11.47
C GLY A 154 -17.31 9.17 10.92
N HIS A 155 -17.23 8.06 11.65
CA HIS A 155 -17.73 6.73 11.23
C HIS A 155 -17.29 6.35 9.81
N ASP A 156 -16.03 6.66 9.48
CA ASP A 156 -15.45 6.54 8.15
C ASP A 156 -14.31 5.50 8.14
N ARG A 157 -13.71 5.29 6.96
CA ARG A 157 -12.54 4.42 6.79
C ARG A 157 -11.32 5.23 6.39
N PRO A 158 -10.12 4.85 6.85
CA PRO A 158 -8.89 5.48 6.42
C PRO A 158 -8.67 5.37 4.91
N SER A 159 -8.20 6.45 4.29
CA SER A 159 -7.90 6.46 2.85
C SER A 159 -6.39 6.54 2.52
N HIS A 160 -5.55 6.70 3.55
CA HIS A 160 -4.09 6.75 3.42
C HIS A 160 -3.42 6.09 4.64
N ILE A 161 -2.27 5.45 4.43
CA ILE A 161 -1.54 4.73 5.49
C ILE A 161 -1.05 5.67 6.60
N LEU A 162 -0.55 6.87 6.28
CA LEU A 162 0.03 7.81 7.25
C LEU A 162 -0.90 8.98 7.60
N VAL A 163 -1.75 9.40 6.68
CA VAL A 163 -2.67 10.52 6.86
C VAL A 163 -4.09 10.02 6.59
N PRO A 164 -4.69 9.26 7.51
CA PRO A 164 -5.96 8.56 7.31
C PRO A 164 -7.10 9.43 6.81
N ALA A 165 -7.22 10.63 7.37
CA ALA A 165 -8.27 11.61 7.06
C ALA A 165 -7.93 12.56 5.88
N ILE A 166 -6.95 12.22 5.01
CA ILE A 166 -6.48 13.06 3.88
C ILE A 166 -7.59 13.51 2.93
N HIS A 167 -8.69 12.79 2.91
CA HIS A 167 -9.87 13.06 2.08
C HIS A 167 -10.82 14.10 2.70
N ARG A 168 -10.69 14.42 4.01
CA ARG A 168 -11.51 15.38 4.73
C ARG A 168 -10.92 16.80 4.66
N ASN A 169 -11.78 17.81 4.74
CA ASN A 169 -11.38 19.20 4.88
C ASN A 169 -11.66 19.70 6.31
N ARG A 170 -11.13 20.88 6.65
CA ARG A 170 -11.19 21.45 8.01
C ARG A 170 -12.63 21.71 8.49
N ALA A 171 -13.54 22.12 7.60
CA ALA A 171 -14.92 22.37 7.98
C ALA A 171 -15.64 21.05 8.32
N GLU A 172 -15.41 19.98 7.55
CA GLU A 172 -15.93 18.65 7.85
C GLU A 172 -15.38 18.12 9.18
N ILE A 173 -14.09 18.36 9.47
CA ILE A 173 -13.47 17.96 10.75
C ILE A 173 -14.08 18.71 11.92
N ARG A 174 -14.29 20.04 11.80
CA ARG A 174 -14.99 20.84 12.81
C ARG A 174 -16.37 20.28 13.11
N ASP A 175 -17.16 20.00 12.07
CA ASP A 175 -18.52 19.50 12.21
C ASP A 175 -18.54 18.12 12.90
N ILE A 176 -17.57 17.24 12.59
CA ILE A 176 -17.39 15.96 13.28
C ILE A 176 -17.10 16.20 14.77
N PHE A 177 -16.18 17.11 15.11
CA PHE A 177 -15.82 17.36 16.52
C PHE A 177 -16.98 17.93 17.33
N ILE A 178 -17.73 18.89 16.77
CA ILE A 178 -18.91 19.45 17.45
C ILE A 178 -19.97 18.37 17.71
N ASN A 179 -20.20 17.46 16.76
CA ASN A 179 -21.25 16.48 16.87
C ASN A 179 -20.87 15.25 17.73
N GLU A 180 -19.59 14.85 17.73
CA GLU A 180 -19.16 13.54 18.25
C GLU A 180 -18.26 13.62 19.48
N MET A 181 -17.62 14.78 19.77
CA MET A 181 -16.83 14.94 20.98
C MET A 181 -17.64 15.61 22.09
N PRO A 182 -17.85 14.95 23.24
CA PRO A 182 -18.50 15.56 24.40
C PRO A 182 -17.81 16.84 24.82
N ASP A 183 -18.58 17.81 25.26
CA ASP A 183 -18.09 19.10 25.78
C ASP A 183 -17.36 19.98 24.75
N THR A 184 -17.53 19.73 23.46
CA THR A 184 -17.01 20.60 22.41
C THR A 184 -17.93 21.78 22.18
N ASP A 185 -17.37 23.00 22.21
CA ASP A 185 -18.13 24.24 22.02
C ASP A 185 -18.66 24.32 20.56
N GLU A 186 -19.94 24.63 20.40
CA GLU A 186 -20.58 24.84 19.09
C GLU A 186 -19.93 26.00 18.30
N THR A 187 -19.22 26.91 18.99
CA THR A 187 -18.48 28.02 18.36
C THR A 187 -17.09 27.64 17.86
N LEU A 188 -16.67 26.36 17.99
CA LEU A 188 -15.38 25.86 17.50
C LEU A 188 -15.18 26.27 16.03
N SER A 189 -14.06 26.93 15.73
CA SER A 189 -13.76 27.33 14.36
C SER A 189 -13.05 26.23 13.56
N SER A 190 -12.90 26.42 12.26
CA SER A 190 -12.14 25.51 11.41
C SER A 190 -10.63 25.85 11.35
N GLU A 191 -10.13 26.69 12.26
CA GLU A 191 -8.71 26.99 12.35
C GLU A 191 -7.95 25.79 12.91
N PRO A 192 -6.82 25.39 12.28
CA PRO A 192 -6.08 24.18 12.65
C PRO A 192 -5.66 24.14 14.12
N ALA A 193 -5.26 25.27 14.69
CA ALA A 193 -4.81 25.36 16.08
C ALA A 193 -5.96 25.06 17.06
N GLU A 194 -7.17 25.55 16.77
CA GLU A 194 -8.34 25.32 17.63
C GLU A 194 -8.83 23.87 17.52
N LEU A 195 -8.85 23.30 16.31
CA LEU A 195 -9.18 21.88 16.11
C LEU A 195 -8.18 20.96 16.81
N ALA A 196 -6.89 21.25 16.73
CA ALA A 196 -5.85 20.50 17.41
C ALA A 196 -5.99 20.60 18.94
N GLU A 197 -6.30 21.80 19.48
CA GLU A 197 -6.49 22.01 20.92
C GLU A 197 -7.73 21.27 21.43
N ALA A 198 -8.85 21.31 20.72
CA ALA A 198 -10.05 20.56 21.07
C ALA A 198 -9.76 19.05 21.17
N SER A 199 -9.09 18.50 20.16
CA SER A 199 -8.65 17.09 20.16
C SER A 199 -7.69 16.80 21.33
N ARG A 200 -6.72 17.67 21.59
CA ARG A 200 -5.75 17.52 22.69
C ARG A 200 -6.45 17.45 24.06
N LEU A 201 -7.40 18.33 24.31
CA LEU A 201 -8.17 18.35 25.57
C LEU A 201 -9.04 17.12 25.74
N PHE A 202 -9.68 16.68 24.66
CA PHE A 202 -10.47 15.45 24.63
C PHE A 202 -9.61 14.23 24.93
N LEU A 203 -8.49 14.04 24.19
CA LEU A 203 -7.60 12.89 24.35
C LEU A 203 -6.87 12.89 25.69
N ARG A 204 -6.54 14.07 26.26
CA ARG A 204 -5.90 14.14 27.57
C ARG A 204 -6.71 13.40 28.65
N ARG A 205 -8.04 13.56 28.66
CA ARG A 205 -8.92 12.86 29.61
C ARG A 205 -8.82 11.34 29.36
N GLN A 206 -8.89 10.91 28.10
CA GLN A 206 -8.79 9.50 27.74
C GLN A 206 -7.46 8.87 28.19
N PHE A 207 -6.34 9.59 28.04
CA PHE A 207 -5.03 9.11 28.50
C PHE A 207 -4.94 8.98 30.02
N MET A 208 -5.52 9.92 30.75
CA MET A 208 -5.46 9.91 32.22
C MET A 208 -6.31 8.79 32.84
N ASP A 209 -7.39 8.41 32.18
CA ASP A 209 -8.34 7.41 32.68
C ASP A 209 -7.99 5.98 32.20
N ALA A 210 -7.22 5.84 31.12
CA ALA A 210 -6.94 4.54 30.51
C ALA A 210 -5.99 3.69 31.34
N LYS A 211 -6.39 2.44 31.62
CA LYS A 211 -5.56 1.41 32.28
C LYS A 211 -4.93 0.45 31.28
N VAL A 212 -5.47 0.37 30.08
CA VAL A 212 -5.02 -0.51 29.00
C VAL A 212 -4.77 0.29 27.74
N ALA A 213 -3.64 0.02 27.10
CA ALA A 213 -3.35 0.52 25.76
C ALA A 213 -3.10 -0.63 24.78
N VAL A 214 -3.60 -0.44 23.56
CA VAL A 214 -3.25 -1.31 22.41
C VAL A 214 -2.40 -0.52 21.44
N SER A 215 -1.26 -1.10 21.02
CA SER A 215 -0.36 -0.52 20.02
C SER A 215 -0.09 -1.48 18.87
N GLY A 216 0.49 -0.95 17.80
CA GLY A 216 1.29 -1.73 16.87
C GLY A 216 2.77 -1.58 17.20
N ALA A 217 3.63 -2.06 16.28
CA ALA A 217 5.04 -1.73 16.27
C ALA A 217 5.49 -1.39 14.85
N ASN A 218 6.35 -0.39 14.71
CA ASN A 218 7.04 -0.14 13.45
C ASN A 218 8.09 -1.23 13.21
N PHE A 219 8.83 -1.59 14.27
CA PHE A 219 9.85 -2.62 14.25
C PHE A 219 9.88 -3.36 15.60
N GLY A 220 10.28 -4.64 15.56
CA GLY A 220 10.67 -5.45 16.71
C GLY A 220 12.13 -5.84 16.57
N VAL A 221 12.95 -5.69 17.59
CA VAL A 221 14.38 -6.01 17.57
C VAL A 221 14.62 -7.35 18.28
N ALA A 222 15.02 -8.37 17.53
CA ALA A 222 15.20 -9.72 18.07
C ALA A 222 16.29 -9.78 19.16
N GLU A 223 17.40 -9.08 18.95
CA GLU A 223 18.53 -9.02 19.88
C GLU A 223 18.15 -8.54 21.29
N THR A 224 17.22 -7.61 21.41
CA THR A 224 16.90 -6.92 22.68
C THR A 224 15.46 -7.10 23.15
N GLY A 225 14.61 -7.78 22.37
CA GLY A 225 13.17 -7.88 22.65
C GLY A 225 12.43 -6.52 22.59
N THR A 226 13.02 -5.54 21.92
CA THR A 226 12.51 -4.17 21.90
C THR A 226 11.46 -3.99 20.80
N ILE A 227 10.30 -3.41 21.14
CA ILE A 227 9.41 -2.82 20.15
C ILE A 227 9.75 -1.33 19.96
N SER A 228 9.71 -0.88 18.69
CA SER A 228 9.92 0.52 18.32
C SER A 228 8.66 1.10 17.72
N ILE A 229 8.25 2.26 18.25
CA ILE A 229 7.12 3.04 17.77
C ILE A 229 7.63 4.43 17.37
N VAL A 230 7.38 4.79 16.12
CA VAL A 230 7.85 6.01 15.47
C VAL A 230 6.64 6.86 15.12
N GLU A 231 6.51 8.05 15.73
CA GLU A 231 5.33 8.89 15.59
C GLU A 231 5.68 10.39 15.74
N SER A 232 4.72 11.27 15.48
CA SER A 232 4.96 12.72 15.42
C SER A 232 4.16 13.53 16.43
N GLU A 233 3.20 12.94 17.12
CA GLU A 233 2.21 13.66 17.95
C GLU A 233 2.43 13.49 19.46
N GLY A 234 3.20 12.49 19.88
CA GLY A 234 3.42 12.14 21.27
C GLY A 234 2.32 11.23 21.86
N ASN A 235 1.25 10.95 21.12
CA ASN A 235 0.16 10.06 21.51
C ASN A 235 0.66 8.63 21.75
N GLY A 236 1.57 8.14 20.90
CA GLY A 236 2.19 6.84 21.05
C GLY A 236 2.95 6.73 22.37
N ARG A 237 3.75 7.73 22.72
CA ARG A 237 4.46 7.77 24.00
C ARG A 237 3.49 7.73 25.19
N MET A 238 2.38 8.49 25.13
CA MET A 238 1.38 8.47 26.20
C MET A 238 0.76 7.09 26.39
N CYS A 239 0.43 6.40 25.29
CA CYS A 239 -0.11 5.03 25.33
C CYS A 239 0.92 4.00 25.84
N LEU A 240 2.22 4.21 25.64
CA LEU A 240 3.26 3.28 26.07
C LEU A 240 3.65 3.45 27.54
N THR A 241 3.37 4.61 28.15
CA THR A 241 3.92 4.96 29.47
C THR A 241 2.86 5.10 30.57
N LEU A 242 1.62 5.48 30.24
CA LEU A 242 0.60 5.77 31.26
C LEU A 242 -0.20 4.54 31.70
N PRO A 243 -0.67 3.65 30.79
CA PRO A 243 -1.48 2.50 31.15
C PRO A 243 -0.70 1.44 31.94
N GLU A 244 -1.40 0.69 32.77
CA GLU A 244 -0.86 -0.44 33.54
C GLU A 244 -0.59 -1.66 32.65
N THR A 245 -1.37 -1.81 31.55
CA THR A 245 -1.25 -2.93 30.61
C THR A 245 -1.03 -2.40 29.19
N LEU A 246 0.03 -2.87 28.54
CA LEU A 246 0.35 -2.60 27.13
C LEU A 246 0.25 -3.87 26.32
N ILE A 247 -0.57 -3.85 25.25
CA ILE A 247 -0.72 -4.96 24.29
C ILE A 247 -0.27 -4.46 22.91
N SER A 248 0.81 -5.02 22.36
CA SER A 248 1.34 -4.63 21.06
C SER A 248 1.09 -5.71 20.02
N VAL A 249 0.37 -5.38 18.93
CA VAL A 249 0.12 -6.31 17.81
C VAL A 249 1.10 -6.02 16.69
N MET A 250 1.93 -6.98 16.33
CA MET A 250 3.00 -6.81 15.36
C MET A 250 2.99 -7.94 14.31
N GLY A 251 3.01 -7.59 13.02
CA GLY A 251 3.27 -8.59 11.98
C GLY A 251 4.68 -9.15 12.07
N ILE A 252 4.83 -10.46 11.87
CA ILE A 252 6.12 -11.16 11.99
C ILE A 252 7.21 -10.59 11.08
N GLU A 253 6.83 -9.97 9.97
CA GLU A 253 7.74 -9.33 9.03
C GLU A 253 8.42 -8.05 9.57
N LYS A 254 7.99 -7.55 10.74
CA LYS A 254 8.49 -6.30 11.32
C LYS A 254 9.79 -6.45 12.10
N LEU A 255 10.27 -7.66 12.27
CA LEU A 255 11.53 -7.91 12.98
C LEU A 255 12.73 -7.25 12.30
N LEU A 256 13.71 -6.91 13.15
CA LEU A 256 15.08 -6.54 12.82
C LEU A 256 16.01 -7.43 13.65
N PRO A 257 17.14 -7.91 13.08
CA PRO A 257 18.08 -8.77 13.80
C PRO A 257 18.73 -8.09 15.01
N LYS A 258 19.28 -6.90 14.81
CA LYS A 258 20.09 -6.17 15.79
C LYS A 258 19.52 -4.82 16.12
N PHE A 259 19.83 -4.31 17.30
CA PHE A 259 19.44 -2.97 17.72
C PHE A 259 20.08 -1.88 16.84
N SER A 260 21.31 -2.08 16.41
CA SER A 260 22.01 -1.19 15.47
C SER A 260 21.30 -1.07 14.10
N ASP A 261 20.60 -2.11 13.65
CA ASP A 261 19.86 -2.07 12.39
C ASP A 261 18.71 -1.06 12.40
N LEU A 262 18.19 -0.73 13.59
CA LEU A 262 17.13 0.25 13.75
C LEU A 262 17.55 1.64 13.26
N GLU A 263 18.84 2.00 13.38
CA GLU A 263 19.37 3.28 12.91
C GLU A 263 19.11 3.50 11.41
N VAL A 264 19.30 2.47 10.60
CA VAL A 264 19.04 2.53 9.15
C VAL A 264 17.57 2.86 8.88
N PHE A 265 16.65 2.24 9.59
CA PHE A 265 15.20 2.46 9.39
C PHE A 265 14.72 3.78 9.98
N LEU A 266 15.32 4.28 11.04
CA LEU A 266 15.05 5.62 11.58
C LEU A 266 15.53 6.74 10.64
N GLN A 267 16.47 6.45 9.74
CA GLN A 267 16.84 7.34 8.63
C GLN A 267 15.87 7.20 7.44
N LEU A 268 15.52 5.98 7.05
CA LEU A 268 14.72 5.70 5.86
C LEU A 268 13.24 6.06 6.03
N LEU A 269 12.64 5.73 7.19
CA LEU A 269 11.20 5.85 7.40
C LEU A 269 10.71 7.31 7.39
N PRO A 270 11.23 8.25 8.21
CA PRO A 270 10.73 9.62 8.25
C PRO A 270 10.92 10.35 6.92
N ARG A 271 12.10 10.21 6.29
CA ARG A 271 12.39 10.84 5.00
C ARG A 271 11.47 10.35 3.90
N SER A 272 11.10 9.07 3.93
CA SER A 272 10.24 8.47 2.92
C SER A 272 8.75 8.73 3.16
N SER A 273 8.36 8.97 4.41
CA SER A 273 6.95 9.14 4.81
C SER A 273 6.45 10.56 4.61
N THR A 274 6.77 11.44 5.53
CA THR A 274 6.31 12.84 5.55
C THR A 274 7.36 13.84 5.07
N GLY A 275 8.55 13.35 4.70
CA GLY A 275 9.67 14.20 4.29
C GLY A 275 10.30 14.92 5.48
N GLU A 276 10.46 14.22 6.58
CA GLU A 276 11.13 14.70 7.79
C GLU A 276 12.53 14.08 7.90
N ARG A 277 13.50 14.83 8.43
CA ARG A 277 14.85 14.30 8.66
C ARG A 277 14.87 13.22 9.74
N MET A 278 14.01 13.37 10.74
CA MET A 278 13.76 12.43 11.84
C MET A 278 12.34 12.63 12.36
N ASN A 279 11.76 11.60 12.97
CA ASN A 279 10.50 11.77 13.69
C ASN A 279 10.74 12.47 15.04
N PRO A 280 9.82 13.33 15.49
CA PRO A 280 9.90 13.97 16.80
C PRO A 280 9.95 12.98 17.96
N TYR A 281 9.23 11.86 17.85
CA TYR A 281 9.17 10.83 18.86
C TYR A 281 9.54 9.47 18.29
N THR A 282 10.51 8.84 18.92
CA THR A 282 10.83 7.42 18.75
C THR A 282 10.81 6.80 20.14
N SER A 283 9.82 5.96 20.39
CA SER A 283 9.66 5.29 21.67
C SER A 283 10.08 3.83 21.53
N LEU A 284 10.89 3.38 22.47
CA LEU A 284 11.44 2.03 22.55
C LEU A 284 10.94 1.39 23.82
N TRP A 285 10.41 0.17 23.75
CA TRP A 285 9.91 -0.57 24.87
C TRP A 285 10.45 -1.99 24.85
N SER A 286 11.22 -2.37 25.87
CA SER A 286 11.96 -3.63 25.87
C SER A 286 11.50 -4.63 26.94
N GLY A 287 10.63 -4.23 27.87
CA GLY A 287 10.18 -5.09 28.95
C GLY A 287 9.54 -4.32 30.09
N ILE A 288 9.50 -4.92 31.29
CA ILE A 288 8.87 -4.38 32.48
C ILE A 288 9.94 -3.84 33.44
N THR A 289 9.71 -2.63 33.96
CA THR A 289 10.45 -2.04 35.07
C THR A 289 9.48 -1.74 36.20
N GLU A 290 9.74 -2.30 37.39
CA GLU A 290 8.85 -2.12 38.54
C GLU A 290 8.67 -0.62 38.88
N GLY A 291 7.42 -0.20 38.94
CA GLY A 291 7.04 1.18 39.26
C GLY A 291 7.22 2.18 38.13
N ASP A 292 7.63 1.78 36.93
CA ASP A 292 7.78 2.66 35.77
C ASP A 292 7.10 2.08 34.52
N GLY A 293 6.11 2.79 33.97
CA GLY A 293 5.31 2.39 32.82
C GLY A 293 4.44 1.16 33.06
N PRO A 294 4.02 0.47 31.98
CA PRO A 294 3.19 -0.73 32.05
C PRO A 294 3.83 -1.84 32.85
N GLN A 295 3.06 -2.40 33.78
CA GLN A 295 3.46 -3.55 34.60
C GLN A 295 3.05 -4.90 33.97
N ASN A 296 2.21 -4.84 32.92
CA ASN A 296 1.85 -5.99 32.10
C ASN A 296 2.16 -5.65 30.64
N PHE A 297 3.12 -6.35 30.05
CA PHE A 297 3.54 -6.13 28.67
C PHE A 297 3.30 -7.38 27.82
N HIS A 298 2.48 -7.25 26.80
CA HIS A 298 2.12 -8.32 25.88
C HIS A 298 2.45 -7.97 24.43
N VAL A 299 3.06 -8.90 23.71
CA VAL A 299 3.31 -8.79 22.26
C VAL A 299 2.56 -9.91 21.55
N VAL A 300 1.68 -9.55 20.63
CA VAL A 300 0.96 -10.48 19.76
C VAL A 300 1.64 -10.51 18.39
N LEU A 301 2.34 -11.60 18.09
CA LEU A 301 2.98 -11.85 16.80
C LEU A 301 1.93 -12.37 15.80
N LEU A 302 1.69 -11.60 14.76
CA LEU A 302 0.64 -11.86 13.78
C LEU A 302 1.22 -12.41 12.48
N ASP A 303 0.88 -13.66 12.12
CA ASP A 303 1.17 -14.20 10.78
C ASP A 303 0.18 -13.68 9.72
N ASN A 304 -1.07 -14.00 9.83
CA ASN A 304 -2.14 -13.55 8.94
C ASN A 304 -1.80 -13.66 7.45
N GLY A 305 -1.20 -14.78 7.06
CA GLY A 305 -0.81 -15.09 5.67
C GLY A 305 0.61 -14.68 5.30
N ARG A 306 1.40 -14.09 6.20
CA ARG A 306 2.78 -13.66 5.93
C ARG A 306 3.72 -14.80 5.64
N THR A 307 3.60 -15.93 6.32
CA THR A 307 4.38 -17.14 6.01
C THR A 307 4.10 -17.67 4.62
N ALA A 308 2.85 -17.58 4.16
CA ALA A 308 2.50 -17.96 2.80
C ALA A 308 3.09 -16.99 1.75
N VAL A 309 3.12 -15.68 2.05
CA VAL A 309 3.82 -14.68 1.20
C VAL A 309 5.32 -14.93 1.20
N LEU A 310 5.91 -15.29 2.33
CA LEU A 310 7.34 -15.60 2.46
C LEU A 310 7.76 -16.79 1.58
N ALA A 311 6.87 -17.76 1.41
CA ALA A 311 7.08 -18.94 0.55
C ALA A 311 7.03 -18.63 -0.95
N ASP A 312 6.46 -17.48 -1.36
CA ASP A 312 6.44 -17.05 -2.76
C ASP A 312 7.76 -16.36 -3.13
N GLU A 313 8.47 -16.88 -4.12
CA GLU A 313 9.82 -16.42 -4.47
C GLU A 313 9.89 -14.95 -4.90
N ILE A 314 8.91 -14.48 -5.64
CA ILE A 314 8.82 -13.09 -6.11
C ILE A 314 8.01 -12.25 -5.12
N GLY A 315 6.91 -12.78 -4.63
CA GLY A 315 5.98 -12.10 -3.73
C GLY A 315 6.57 -11.73 -2.37
N ARG A 316 7.50 -12.55 -1.85
CA ARG A 316 8.17 -12.30 -0.54
C ARG A 316 8.81 -10.93 -0.43
N GLU A 317 9.23 -10.34 -1.55
CA GLU A 317 9.80 -9.00 -1.58
C GLU A 317 8.84 -7.93 -1.03
N ALA A 318 7.51 -8.16 -1.10
CA ALA A 318 6.51 -7.27 -0.54
C ALA A 318 6.58 -7.19 1.00
N LEU A 319 7.08 -8.21 1.69
CA LEU A 319 7.24 -8.24 3.14
C LEU A 319 8.36 -7.31 3.66
N LYS A 320 9.25 -6.82 2.79
CA LYS A 320 10.22 -5.78 3.15
C LYS A 320 9.55 -4.45 3.53
N CYS A 321 8.28 -4.27 3.22
CA CYS A 321 7.58 -2.99 3.35
C CYS A 321 7.57 -2.45 4.78
N ILE A 322 8.12 -1.25 4.97
CA ILE A 322 8.13 -0.52 6.25
C ILE A 322 6.93 0.42 6.43
N ARG A 323 5.93 0.37 5.56
CA ARG A 323 4.67 1.14 5.63
C ARG A 323 4.86 2.66 5.55
N CYS A 324 5.90 3.16 4.86
CA CYS A 324 6.22 4.59 4.74
C CYS A 324 5.33 5.39 3.78
N SER A 325 4.46 4.76 3.01
CA SER A 325 3.56 5.39 2.01
C SER A 325 4.24 6.14 0.85
N ALA A 326 5.56 6.10 0.68
CA ALA A 326 6.24 6.79 -0.41
C ALA A 326 5.67 6.40 -1.79
N CYS A 327 5.38 5.13 -2.01
CA CYS A 327 4.79 4.62 -3.24
C CYS A 327 3.37 5.16 -3.50
N LEU A 328 2.56 5.40 -2.45
CA LEU A 328 1.22 6.00 -2.57
C LEU A 328 1.34 7.45 -3.07
N ASN A 329 2.23 8.22 -2.46
CA ASN A 329 2.38 9.65 -2.72
C ASN A 329 2.86 9.96 -4.15
N VAL A 330 3.49 9.01 -4.84
CA VAL A 330 3.94 9.17 -6.23
C VAL A 330 3.03 8.50 -7.27
N CYS A 331 2.04 7.74 -6.81
CA CYS A 331 1.20 6.93 -7.70
C CYS A 331 0.10 7.78 -8.36
N PRO A 332 0.09 7.89 -9.71
CA PRO A 332 -0.95 8.63 -10.41
C PRO A 332 -2.34 7.98 -10.28
N VAL A 333 -2.40 6.66 -10.09
CA VAL A 333 -3.67 5.94 -9.90
C VAL A 333 -4.24 6.26 -8.53
N TYR A 334 -3.41 6.16 -7.46
CA TYR A 334 -3.83 6.50 -6.11
C TYR A 334 -4.25 7.97 -5.99
N GLU A 335 -3.48 8.90 -6.55
CA GLU A 335 -3.80 10.33 -6.52
C GLU A 335 -5.17 10.64 -7.12
N ARG A 336 -5.62 9.86 -8.10
CA ARG A 336 -6.91 10.04 -8.76
C ARG A 336 -8.06 9.29 -8.09
N ALA A 337 -7.86 8.01 -7.78
CA ALA A 337 -8.92 7.14 -7.27
C ALA A 337 -9.08 7.22 -5.74
N GLY A 338 -8.03 7.58 -5.01
CA GLY A 338 -8.05 7.55 -3.54
C GLY A 338 -7.89 6.14 -2.95
N GLY A 339 -7.70 6.08 -1.64
CA GLY A 339 -7.47 4.82 -0.92
C GLY A 339 -8.71 3.93 -0.86
N HIS A 340 -9.88 4.51 -0.72
CA HIS A 340 -11.15 3.78 -0.63
C HIS A 340 -11.42 2.89 -1.86
N ALA A 341 -10.93 3.30 -3.04
CA ALA A 341 -11.07 2.50 -4.25
C ALA A 341 -10.39 1.12 -4.17
N TYR A 342 -9.38 0.96 -3.30
CA TYR A 342 -8.69 -0.33 -3.12
C TYR A 342 -9.48 -1.31 -2.24
N GLY A 343 -10.43 -0.81 -1.44
CA GLY A 343 -11.27 -1.64 -0.56
C GLY A 343 -10.48 -2.44 0.48
N SER A 344 -9.31 -1.95 0.87
CA SER A 344 -8.37 -2.64 1.76
C SER A 344 -7.67 -1.66 2.68
N THR A 345 -7.25 -2.15 3.83
CA THR A 345 -6.35 -1.45 4.76
C THR A 345 -5.08 -0.96 4.08
N TYR A 346 -4.60 -1.69 3.09
CA TYR A 346 -3.41 -1.34 2.31
C TYR A 346 -3.80 -0.79 0.93
N PRO A 347 -3.88 0.54 0.74
CA PRO A 347 -4.13 1.13 -0.57
C PRO A 347 -2.85 1.34 -1.37
N GLY A 348 -3.00 1.79 -2.62
CA GLY A 348 -1.90 2.17 -3.50
C GLY A 348 -1.06 1.00 -4.00
N PRO A 349 0.16 1.27 -4.52
CA PRO A 349 0.99 0.24 -5.14
C PRO A 349 1.35 -0.92 -4.21
N ILE A 350 1.68 -0.64 -2.94
CA ILE A 350 1.96 -1.71 -1.98
C ILE A 350 0.73 -2.56 -1.69
N GLY A 351 -0.46 -1.95 -1.57
CA GLY A 351 -1.70 -2.69 -1.38
C GLY A 351 -2.09 -3.52 -2.59
N ALA A 352 -1.76 -3.04 -3.79
CA ALA A 352 -2.03 -3.77 -5.03
C ALA A 352 -1.25 -5.08 -5.15
N ILE A 353 -0.12 -5.22 -4.44
CA ILE A 353 0.66 -6.46 -4.37
C ILE A 353 0.43 -7.22 -3.06
N LEU A 354 0.44 -6.56 -1.91
CA LEU A 354 0.40 -7.20 -0.61
C LEU A 354 -0.99 -7.76 -0.27
N THR A 355 -2.06 -7.00 -0.51
CA THR A 355 -3.42 -7.44 -0.18
C THR A 355 -3.78 -8.78 -0.84
N PRO A 356 -3.68 -8.96 -2.17
CA PRO A 356 -4.02 -10.23 -2.78
C PRO A 356 -3.09 -11.38 -2.37
N GLN A 357 -1.87 -11.10 -1.92
CA GLN A 357 -0.96 -12.12 -1.39
C GLN A 357 -1.39 -12.57 0.01
N LEU A 358 -1.75 -11.64 0.90
CA LEU A 358 -2.22 -11.95 2.26
C LEU A 358 -3.60 -12.65 2.25
N THR A 359 -4.49 -12.24 1.35
CA THR A 359 -5.85 -12.82 1.29
C THR A 359 -5.95 -14.08 0.44
N GLY A 360 -5.00 -14.31 -0.46
CA GLY A 360 -5.18 -15.21 -1.59
C GLY A 360 -6.17 -14.64 -2.64
N ILE A 361 -6.28 -15.31 -3.77
CA ILE A 361 -7.26 -15.03 -4.82
C ILE A 361 -8.08 -16.30 -5.05
N ASP A 362 -9.33 -16.31 -4.58
CA ASP A 362 -10.18 -17.49 -4.61
C ASP A 362 -10.78 -17.74 -6.00
N SER A 363 -11.00 -16.67 -6.77
CA SER A 363 -11.62 -16.76 -8.10
C SER A 363 -11.34 -15.52 -8.95
N ALA A 364 -11.66 -15.60 -10.23
CA ALA A 364 -11.59 -14.44 -11.15
C ALA A 364 -12.51 -13.26 -10.72
N LYS A 365 -13.52 -13.53 -9.90
CA LYS A 365 -14.48 -12.53 -9.40
C LYS A 365 -14.10 -11.96 -8.03
N ASP A 366 -13.04 -12.48 -7.40
CA ASP A 366 -12.54 -11.95 -6.14
C ASP A 366 -12.15 -10.46 -6.31
N PRO A 367 -12.65 -9.56 -5.45
CA PRO A 367 -12.28 -8.15 -5.51
C PRO A 367 -10.76 -7.92 -5.48
N SER A 368 -10.03 -8.70 -4.66
CA SER A 368 -8.55 -8.63 -4.56
C SER A 368 -7.85 -8.97 -5.87
N ALA A 369 -8.44 -9.82 -6.73
CA ALA A 369 -7.90 -10.18 -8.03
C ALA A 369 -7.82 -8.99 -9.02
N SER A 370 -8.52 -7.89 -8.74
CA SER A 370 -8.47 -6.66 -9.55
C SER A 370 -7.35 -5.71 -9.14
N LEU A 371 -6.80 -5.84 -7.93
CA LEU A 371 -5.82 -4.91 -7.37
C LEU A 371 -4.49 -4.85 -8.15
N PRO A 372 -3.91 -5.95 -8.65
CA PRO A 372 -2.70 -5.89 -9.48
C PRO A 372 -2.87 -5.06 -10.76
N PHE A 373 -4.11 -4.83 -11.19
CA PHE A 373 -4.42 -3.98 -12.35
C PHE A 373 -4.64 -2.49 -11.98
N ALA A 374 -4.66 -2.16 -10.70
CA ALA A 374 -4.74 -0.78 -10.20
C ALA A 374 -3.40 -0.04 -10.32
N SER A 375 -2.71 -0.20 -11.44
CA SER A 375 -1.38 0.39 -11.69
C SER A 375 -1.20 0.71 -13.17
N SER A 376 -0.57 1.87 -13.44
CA SER A 376 -0.13 2.27 -14.77
C SER A 376 1.24 1.68 -15.18
N LEU A 377 1.91 0.94 -14.30
CA LEU A 377 3.26 0.40 -14.48
C LEU A 377 4.31 1.46 -14.84
N CYS A 378 4.19 2.68 -14.31
CA CYS A 378 5.12 3.77 -14.60
C CYS A 378 6.48 3.67 -13.87
N GLY A 379 6.67 2.70 -12.97
CA GLY A 379 7.92 2.46 -12.22
C GLY A 379 8.21 3.41 -11.06
N ARG A 380 7.45 4.51 -10.91
CA ARG A 380 7.74 5.52 -9.85
C ARG A 380 7.70 4.95 -8.42
N CYS A 381 6.88 3.93 -8.17
CA CYS A 381 6.82 3.27 -6.87
C CYS A 381 8.12 2.51 -6.53
N ASP A 382 8.77 1.91 -7.51
CA ASP A 382 10.05 1.20 -7.36
C ASP A 382 11.19 2.18 -7.06
N GLU A 383 11.22 3.31 -7.81
CA GLU A 383 12.22 4.36 -7.65
C GLU A 383 12.23 4.95 -6.23
N VAL A 384 11.03 5.20 -5.66
CA VAL A 384 10.93 5.86 -4.36
C VAL A 384 10.97 4.91 -3.18
N CYS A 385 10.86 3.59 -3.37
CA CYS A 385 10.81 2.64 -2.28
C CYS A 385 12.11 2.64 -1.47
N PRO A 386 12.08 2.97 -0.16
CA PRO A 386 13.30 3.05 0.65
C PRO A 386 13.95 1.69 0.93
N VAL A 387 13.23 0.60 0.71
CA VAL A 387 13.72 -0.78 0.88
C VAL A 387 13.71 -1.56 -0.43
N LYS A 388 13.67 -0.85 -1.56
CA LYS A 388 13.85 -1.37 -2.92
C LYS A 388 12.95 -2.58 -3.26
N ILE A 389 11.65 -2.47 -2.95
CA ILE A 389 10.66 -3.48 -3.37
C ILE A 389 10.42 -3.32 -4.87
N PRO A 390 10.58 -4.39 -5.68
CA PRO A 390 10.30 -4.35 -7.13
C PRO A 390 8.78 -4.49 -7.38
N ILE A 391 8.03 -3.44 -7.04
CA ILE A 391 6.55 -3.47 -7.04
C ILE A 391 6.01 -3.78 -8.44
N THR A 392 6.62 -3.20 -9.48
CA THR A 392 6.17 -3.41 -10.87
C THR A 392 6.39 -4.84 -11.34
N ASP A 393 7.48 -5.48 -10.95
CA ASP A 393 7.76 -6.88 -11.31
C ASP A 393 6.76 -7.82 -10.63
N ILE A 394 6.49 -7.60 -9.33
CA ILE A 394 5.47 -8.36 -8.59
C ILE A 394 4.09 -8.17 -9.22
N LEU A 395 3.72 -6.94 -9.63
CA LEU A 395 2.46 -6.67 -10.32
C LEU A 395 2.35 -7.44 -11.63
N LEU A 396 3.42 -7.50 -12.41
CA LEU A 396 3.46 -8.23 -13.68
C LEU A 396 3.29 -9.74 -13.45
N GLU A 397 4.00 -10.30 -12.48
CA GLU A 397 3.87 -11.71 -12.11
C GLU A 397 2.44 -12.05 -11.64
N MET A 398 1.87 -11.24 -10.77
CA MET A 398 0.49 -11.46 -10.31
C MET A 398 -0.54 -11.35 -11.44
N ARG A 399 -0.33 -10.43 -12.40
CA ARG A 399 -1.15 -10.35 -13.61
C ARG A 399 -1.00 -11.60 -14.48
N HIS A 400 0.23 -12.11 -14.62
CA HIS A 400 0.50 -13.35 -15.34
C HIS A 400 -0.20 -14.54 -14.68
N GLN A 401 -0.07 -14.69 -13.35
CA GLN A 401 -0.74 -15.74 -12.58
C GLN A 401 -2.26 -15.68 -12.76
N LYS A 402 -2.86 -14.48 -12.66
CA LYS A 402 -4.29 -14.32 -12.88
C LYS A 402 -4.73 -14.73 -14.28
N VAL A 403 -4.00 -14.32 -15.31
CA VAL A 403 -4.34 -14.67 -16.71
C VAL A 403 -4.18 -16.16 -16.95
N THR A 404 -3.17 -16.81 -16.36
CA THR A 404 -2.94 -18.25 -16.56
C THR A 404 -3.93 -19.12 -15.79
N GLN A 405 -4.27 -18.75 -14.56
CA GLN A 405 -5.11 -19.56 -13.66
C GLN A 405 -6.61 -19.26 -13.80
N HIS A 406 -6.97 -18.01 -14.08
CA HIS A 406 -8.36 -17.52 -14.04
C HIS A 406 -8.83 -16.81 -15.31
N ALA A 407 -8.13 -16.97 -16.44
CA ALA A 407 -8.58 -16.37 -17.70
C ALA A 407 -9.91 -16.96 -18.17
N LEU A 408 -10.80 -16.10 -18.63
CA LEU A 408 -12.00 -16.54 -19.31
C LEU A 408 -11.59 -17.25 -20.63
N LYS A 409 -12.17 -18.43 -20.89
CA LYS A 409 -11.82 -19.26 -22.06
C LYS A 409 -11.85 -18.47 -23.38
N GLY A 410 -12.80 -17.53 -23.53
CA GLY A 410 -12.91 -16.67 -24.72
C GLY A 410 -11.78 -15.66 -24.89
N GLU A 411 -11.29 -15.06 -23.81
CA GLU A 411 -10.18 -14.08 -23.85
C GLU A 411 -8.87 -14.73 -24.30
N LYS A 412 -8.56 -15.92 -23.78
CA LYS A 412 -7.36 -16.67 -24.17
C LYS A 412 -7.37 -17.00 -25.65
N SER A 413 -8.51 -17.45 -26.18
CA SER A 413 -8.64 -17.77 -27.60
C SER A 413 -8.48 -16.54 -28.49
N LEU A 414 -9.05 -15.40 -28.09
CA LEU A 414 -8.92 -14.14 -28.81
C LEU A 414 -7.47 -13.64 -28.82
N MET A 415 -6.77 -13.69 -27.68
CA MET A 415 -5.37 -13.28 -27.60
C MET A 415 -4.46 -14.20 -28.43
N ASN A 416 -4.71 -15.50 -28.43
CA ASN A 416 -3.98 -16.45 -29.30
C ASN A 416 -4.20 -16.15 -30.78
N LEU A 417 -5.43 -15.82 -31.18
CA LEU A 417 -5.73 -15.41 -32.55
C LEU A 417 -5.03 -14.10 -32.93
N ALA A 418 -5.04 -13.12 -32.02
CA ALA A 418 -4.34 -11.86 -32.22
C ALA A 418 -2.82 -12.10 -32.37
N ALA A 419 -2.22 -12.90 -31.48
CA ALA A 419 -0.80 -13.25 -31.55
C ALA A 419 -0.44 -13.95 -32.88
N LEU A 420 -1.28 -14.88 -33.31
CA LEU A 420 -1.09 -15.55 -34.63
C LEU A 420 -1.16 -14.56 -35.80
N ALA A 421 -2.10 -13.60 -35.72
CA ALA A 421 -2.26 -12.57 -36.76
C ALA A 421 -1.06 -11.62 -36.80
N MET A 422 -0.57 -11.21 -35.64
CA MET A 422 0.58 -10.30 -35.49
C MET A 422 1.91 -10.98 -35.83
N GLY A 423 2.03 -12.29 -35.55
CA GLY A 423 3.22 -13.08 -35.88
C GLY A 423 3.43 -13.35 -37.37
N LYS A 424 2.42 -13.13 -38.25
CA LYS A 424 2.51 -13.32 -39.68
C LYS A 424 2.39 -12.01 -40.45
N PRO A 425 3.49 -11.45 -41.03
CA PRO A 425 3.47 -10.12 -41.66
C PRO A 425 2.38 -9.96 -42.75
N ALA A 426 2.16 -10.99 -43.56
CA ALA A 426 1.12 -10.96 -44.59
C ALA A 426 -0.30 -10.88 -44.03
N MET A 427 -0.56 -11.59 -42.92
CA MET A 427 -1.87 -11.59 -42.25
C MET A 427 -2.09 -10.27 -41.50
N TRP A 428 -1.06 -9.76 -40.85
CA TRP A 428 -1.08 -8.44 -40.21
C TRP A 428 -1.36 -7.31 -41.21
N ASN A 429 -0.68 -7.33 -42.37
CA ASN A 429 -0.92 -6.34 -43.43
C ASN A 429 -2.34 -6.37 -43.97
N LYS A 430 -2.92 -7.59 -44.15
CA LYS A 430 -4.33 -7.72 -44.54
C LYS A 430 -5.27 -7.18 -43.49
N LEU A 431 -5.03 -7.51 -42.21
CA LEU A 431 -5.83 -7.00 -41.09
C LEU A 431 -5.76 -5.46 -40.99
N MET A 432 -4.58 -4.87 -41.12
CA MET A 432 -4.42 -3.43 -41.11
C MET A 432 -5.14 -2.74 -42.26
N ARG A 433 -5.19 -3.33 -43.45
CA ARG A 433 -5.95 -2.79 -44.58
C ARG A 433 -7.46 -2.79 -44.34
N VAL A 434 -7.98 -3.80 -43.63
CA VAL A 434 -9.42 -3.89 -43.29
C VAL A 434 -9.79 -2.98 -42.14
N MET A 435 -8.85 -2.69 -41.22
CA MET A 435 -9.11 -1.84 -40.06
C MET A 435 -9.56 -0.42 -40.41
N PHE A 436 -9.21 0.11 -41.60
CA PHE A 436 -9.68 1.44 -42.01
C PHE A 436 -11.22 1.52 -42.06
N MET A 437 -11.92 0.39 -42.28
CA MET A 437 -13.38 0.33 -42.26
C MET A 437 -13.95 0.74 -40.87
N GLY A 438 -13.16 0.60 -39.80
CA GLY A 438 -13.51 1.08 -38.46
C GLY A 438 -13.74 2.59 -38.39
N ARG A 439 -13.33 3.36 -39.40
CA ARG A 439 -13.63 4.80 -39.49
C ARG A 439 -15.14 5.11 -39.53
N ILE A 440 -15.93 4.19 -40.04
CA ILE A 440 -17.40 4.32 -40.10
C ILE A 440 -17.99 4.43 -38.68
N LEU A 441 -17.34 3.82 -37.67
CA LEU A 441 -17.76 3.85 -36.26
C LEU A 441 -17.47 5.19 -35.57
N GLY A 442 -16.62 6.04 -36.13
CA GLY A 442 -16.16 7.27 -35.49
C GLY A 442 -16.91 8.54 -35.86
N GLY A 443 -17.96 8.45 -36.66
CA GLY A 443 -18.76 9.61 -37.06
C GLY A 443 -17.96 10.76 -37.72
N ARG A 444 -18.46 12.00 -37.59
CA ARG A 444 -17.84 13.19 -38.22
C ARG A 444 -16.57 13.67 -37.52
N ASP A 445 -16.42 13.40 -36.22
CA ASP A 445 -15.29 13.82 -35.38
C ASP A 445 -14.15 12.78 -35.34
N HIS A 446 -14.27 11.70 -36.11
CA HIS A 446 -13.28 10.63 -36.19
C HIS A 446 -12.95 9.98 -34.84
N THR A 447 -13.92 9.93 -33.92
CA THR A 447 -13.74 9.41 -32.57
C THR A 447 -14.75 8.30 -32.28
N ILE A 448 -14.28 7.14 -31.87
CA ILE A 448 -15.10 6.00 -31.46
C ILE A 448 -15.33 6.13 -29.94
N ARG A 449 -16.56 6.44 -29.53
CA ARG A 449 -16.95 6.62 -28.13
C ARG A 449 -17.51 5.35 -27.50
N HIS A 450 -18.03 4.45 -28.30
CA HIS A 450 -18.62 3.21 -27.81
C HIS A 450 -18.23 2.02 -28.67
N MET A 451 -17.64 1.01 -28.07
CA MET A 451 -17.38 -0.26 -28.68
C MET A 451 -18.27 -1.35 -28.06
N PRO A 452 -18.70 -2.35 -28.81
CA PRO A 452 -19.60 -3.39 -28.30
C PRO A 452 -18.85 -4.45 -27.49
N SER A 453 -19.61 -5.12 -26.58
CA SER A 453 -19.18 -6.32 -25.86
C SER A 453 -17.83 -6.15 -25.12
N PHE A 454 -16.92 -7.08 -25.28
CA PHE A 454 -15.59 -7.10 -24.63
C PHE A 454 -14.69 -5.93 -25.04
N LEU A 455 -14.92 -5.32 -26.20
CA LEU A 455 -14.20 -4.12 -26.63
C LEU A 455 -14.67 -2.86 -25.91
N ALA A 456 -15.82 -2.88 -25.22
CA ALA A 456 -16.34 -1.73 -24.48
C ALA A 456 -15.35 -1.24 -23.40
N GLY A 457 -14.52 -2.11 -22.84
CA GLY A 457 -13.47 -1.72 -21.91
C GLY A 457 -12.51 -0.65 -22.42
N TRP A 458 -12.33 -0.55 -23.75
CA TRP A 458 -11.49 0.47 -24.38
C TRP A 458 -12.14 1.84 -24.45
N THR A 459 -13.48 1.90 -24.50
CA THR A 459 -14.25 3.14 -24.65
C THR A 459 -14.99 3.56 -23.39
N ASN A 460 -15.03 2.75 -22.34
CA ASN A 460 -15.72 3.10 -21.09
C ASN A 460 -15.06 4.27 -20.34
N VAL A 461 -13.77 4.50 -20.53
CA VAL A 461 -12.98 5.51 -19.78
C VAL A 461 -12.19 6.46 -20.70
N ARG A 462 -12.23 6.24 -22.00
CA ARG A 462 -11.52 7.05 -23.01
C ARG A 462 -12.16 6.91 -24.38
N ASP A 463 -11.98 7.91 -25.21
CA ASP A 463 -12.31 7.83 -26.61
C ASP A 463 -11.17 7.20 -27.41
N VAL A 464 -11.50 6.49 -28.48
CA VAL A 464 -10.53 5.88 -29.37
C VAL A 464 -10.57 6.60 -30.71
N VAL A 465 -9.42 7.09 -31.17
CA VAL A 465 -9.30 7.72 -32.48
C VAL A 465 -9.51 6.67 -33.58
N THR A 466 -10.26 7.02 -34.60
CA THR A 466 -10.47 6.09 -35.74
C THR A 466 -9.16 5.80 -36.46
N PRO A 467 -9.01 4.62 -37.06
CA PRO A 467 -7.83 4.29 -37.85
C PRO A 467 -7.59 5.34 -38.96
N PRO A 468 -6.34 5.64 -39.29
CA PRO A 468 -6.01 6.56 -40.38
C PRO A 468 -6.48 6.03 -41.73
N LYS A 469 -6.59 6.92 -42.74
CA LYS A 469 -7.00 6.52 -44.09
C LYS A 469 -6.02 5.56 -44.76
N GLN A 470 -4.74 5.71 -44.43
CA GLN A 470 -3.67 4.83 -44.92
C GLN A 470 -2.83 4.34 -43.73
N THR A 471 -2.26 3.16 -43.83
CA THR A 471 -1.34 2.64 -42.83
C THR A 471 -0.02 3.37 -42.89
N PHE A 472 0.75 3.34 -41.77
CA PHE A 472 2.10 3.90 -41.75
C PHE A 472 2.99 3.33 -42.86
N ARG A 473 2.91 2.03 -43.17
CA ARG A 473 3.67 1.39 -44.27
C ARG A 473 3.30 1.96 -45.64
N GLN A 474 2.01 2.16 -45.92
CA GLN A 474 1.56 2.77 -47.17
C GLN A 474 2.02 4.23 -47.27
N TRP A 475 1.96 4.98 -46.15
CA TRP A 475 2.50 6.33 -46.14
C TRP A 475 4.02 6.34 -46.32
N TRP A 476 4.77 5.43 -45.66
CA TRP A 476 6.21 5.32 -45.75
C TRP A 476 6.69 5.05 -47.20
N GLU A 477 5.92 4.28 -47.96
CA GLU A 477 6.18 3.98 -49.36
C GLU A 477 5.72 5.10 -50.32
N SER A 478 5.12 6.20 -49.80
CA SER A 478 4.59 7.29 -50.62
C SER A 478 5.66 8.31 -50.99
N ASP A 479 5.44 9.04 -52.08
CA ASP A 479 6.27 10.18 -52.49
C ASP A 479 6.36 11.28 -51.43
N GLU A 480 5.31 11.45 -50.64
CA GLU A 480 5.27 12.42 -49.53
C GLU A 480 6.30 12.05 -48.45
N ALA A 481 6.36 10.80 -48.02
CA ALA A 481 7.31 10.34 -47.01
C ALA A 481 8.75 10.46 -47.52
N HIS A 482 9.00 10.08 -48.77
CA HIS A 482 10.31 10.21 -49.42
C HIS A 482 10.76 11.70 -49.49
N ARG A 483 9.86 12.61 -49.82
CA ARG A 483 10.12 14.03 -49.83
C ARG A 483 10.46 14.57 -48.44
N LEU A 484 9.63 14.26 -47.44
CA LEU A 484 9.88 14.69 -46.04
C LEU A 484 11.20 14.16 -45.49
N LEU A 485 11.55 12.91 -45.80
CA LEU A 485 12.83 12.32 -45.44
C LEU A 485 14.01 13.03 -46.12
N ALA A 486 13.88 13.40 -47.41
CA ALA A 486 14.89 14.15 -48.13
C ALA A 486 15.09 15.55 -47.55
N GLU A 487 14.01 16.21 -47.14
CA GLU A 487 14.05 17.50 -46.45
C GLU A 487 14.71 17.40 -45.06
N ALA A 488 14.34 16.40 -44.26
CA ALA A 488 14.94 16.15 -42.94
C ALA A 488 16.45 15.86 -43.04
N ARG A 489 16.87 15.13 -44.07
CA ARG A 489 18.30 14.88 -44.34
C ARG A 489 19.04 16.17 -44.68
N LYS A 490 18.42 17.08 -45.44
CA LYS A 490 19.03 18.40 -45.75
C LYS A 490 19.16 19.29 -44.53
N GLN A 491 18.30 19.15 -43.52
CA GLN A 491 18.32 19.91 -42.27
C GLN A 491 19.29 19.36 -41.21
N GLY A 492 20.10 18.32 -41.54
CA GLY A 492 21.16 17.80 -40.67
C GLY A 492 20.68 17.02 -39.46
N VAL A 493 19.49 16.39 -39.53
CA VAL A 493 19.08 15.45 -38.48
C VAL A 493 20.05 14.27 -38.44
N PRO A 494 20.74 13.99 -37.31
CA PRO A 494 21.70 12.89 -37.23
C PRO A 494 21.04 11.57 -37.63
N GLN A 495 21.65 10.87 -38.58
CA GLN A 495 21.25 9.49 -38.85
C GLN A 495 21.60 8.66 -37.60
N GLN A 496 20.61 8.16 -36.88
CA GLN A 496 20.92 7.02 -36.04
C GLN A 496 21.39 5.88 -36.96
N PRO A 497 22.54 5.25 -36.66
CA PRO A 497 22.96 4.07 -37.41
C PRO A 497 21.80 3.09 -37.42
N ALA A 498 21.53 2.51 -38.58
CA ALA A 498 20.56 1.45 -38.70
C ALA A 498 20.88 0.41 -37.63
N ALA A 499 19.93 0.13 -36.74
CA ALA A 499 20.10 -0.94 -35.78
C ALA A 499 20.42 -2.20 -36.59
N GLU A 500 21.59 -2.78 -36.35
CA GLU A 500 21.91 -4.08 -36.91
C GLU A 500 20.73 -5.01 -36.59
N PRO A 501 20.25 -5.81 -37.55
CA PRO A 501 19.19 -6.76 -37.29
C PRO A 501 19.68 -7.62 -36.13
N ALA A 502 18.91 -7.65 -35.04
CA ALA A 502 19.18 -8.51 -33.90
C ALA A 502 19.41 -9.92 -34.46
N GLY A 503 20.62 -10.43 -34.32
CA GLY A 503 20.96 -11.78 -34.68
C GLY A 503 19.97 -12.74 -33.99
N PRO A 504 19.76 -13.94 -34.51
CA PRO A 504 18.90 -14.91 -33.89
C PRO A 504 19.35 -15.07 -32.42
N LEU A 505 18.40 -14.95 -31.49
CA LEU A 505 18.65 -15.25 -30.08
C LEU A 505 19.18 -16.70 -30.04
N HIS A 506 20.47 -16.84 -29.77
CA HIS A 506 21.03 -18.16 -29.47
C HIS A 506 20.39 -18.63 -28.16
N PRO A 507 19.93 -19.90 -28.10
CA PRO A 507 19.60 -20.51 -26.84
C PRO A 507 20.88 -20.49 -25.98
N SER A 508 20.73 -20.04 -24.73
CA SER A 508 21.80 -20.01 -23.73
C SER A 508 22.41 -21.41 -23.64
N ASP A 509 23.72 -21.48 -23.77
CA ASP A 509 24.54 -22.63 -23.44
C ASP A 509 24.45 -22.85 -21.90
N GLU A 510 23.46 -23.64 -21.49
CA GLU A 510 23.55 -24.44 -20.27
C GLU A 510 24.22 -25.74 -20.70
N GLU A 511 25.52 -25.85 -20.39
CA GLU A 511 26.19 -27.08 -19.98
C GLU A 511 27.72 -26.90 -19.96
N GLU A 512 28.27 -27.28 -18.82
CA GLU A 512 29.67 -27.60 -18.44
C GLU A 512 30.31 -26.53 -17.54
N GLU A 513 30.56 -26.81 -16.25
CA GLU A 513 31.43 -27.80 -15.61
C GLU A 513 31.41 -27.71 -14.07
N SER A 514 31.35 -28.90 -13.48
CA SER A 514 31.86 -29.40 -12.18
C SER A 514 31.62 -28.57 -10.91
#